data_a68f2da01390c38e9c1bffe6868f470b
#
_entry.id   a68f2da01390c38e9c1bffe6868f470b
#
_cell.length_a   1.000
_cell.length_b   1.000
_cell.length_c   1.000
_cell.angle_alpha   90.00
_cell.angle_beta   90.00
_cell.angle_gamma   90.00
#
_symmetry.space_group_name_H-M   'P 1'
#
loop_
_entity.id
_entity.type
_entity.pdbx_description
1 polymer ?
#
loop_
_entity_poly.entity_id
_entity_poly.type
_entity_poly.pdbx_seq_one_letter_code
_entity_poly.pdbx_strand_id
1 'polypeptide(L)'
;MMKDFKIIEAAGTPYEIGFAHGEQGREEVLCSIATYKEMFKTYANLGWEEAKHRSRAYIEHISRYDSDLLEEIRGVAAVAGVELEDILALNARSEVILMSGSKMPSDGCTAVAVTPESTQDRHTILAQNWDWKGRQIEAVLVLKIIQQDKPAITMVTEGGIIGKVGFNDAGIGVCLNALGTVGNPYGLPLHIVLRGILDSR
;
A
#
# COMPACT_ATOMS: atom_id res chain seq x y z
N MET A 1 -6.69 -16.20 -19.45
CA MET A 1 -5.30 -16.52 -19.05
C MET A 1 -5.08 -15.81 -17.72
N MET A 2 -4.68 -16.50 -16.66
CA MET A 2 -4.29 -15.82 -15.42
C MET A 2 -3.03 -14.99 -15.69
N LYS A 3 -3.01 -13.74 -15.19
CA LYS A 3 -1.84 -12.89 -15.28
C LYS A 3 -0.80 -13.39 -14.25
N ASP A 4 0.42 -13.58 -14.69
CA ASP A 4 1.54 -13.78 -13.76
C ASP A 4 1.93 -12.42 -13.17
N PHE A 5 1.82 -12.29 -11.85
CA PHE A 5 2.21 -11.09 -11.16
C PHE A 5 3.74 -11.03 -10.99
N LYS A 6 4.30 -9.84 -11.19
CA LYS A 6 5.71 -9.59 -10.94
C LYS A 6 6.02 -9.82 -9.45
N ILE A 7 7.08 -10.55 -9.17
CA ILE A 7 7.63 -10.73 -7.82
C ILE A 7 8.88 -9.88 -7.72
N ILE A 8 8.91 -9.00 -6.73
CA ILE A 8 10.05 -8.14 -6.42
C ILE A 8 10.63 -8.59 -5.08
N GLU A 9 11.92 -8.84 -5.04
CA GLU A 9 12.67 -9.09 -3.83
C GLU A 9 13.51 -7.86 -3.49
N ALA A 10 13.24 -7.26 -2.34
CA ALA A 10 13.87 -6.05 -1.86
C ALA A 10 14.54 -6.31 -0.50
N ALA A 11 15.80 -5.92 -0.36
CA ALA A 11 16.55 -6.13 0.86
C ALA A 11 17.47 -4.94 1.15
N GLY A 12 17.75 -4.71 2.43
CA GLY A 12 18.70 -3.70 2.88
C GLY A 12 18.09 -2.65 3.79
N THR A 13 18.59 -1.42 3.69
CA THR A 13 18.06 -0.24 4.37
C THR A 13 16.67 0.12 3.82
N PRO A 14 15.86 0.90 4.54
CA PRO A 14 14.55 1.35 4.06
C PRO A 14 14.61 2.00 2.67
N TYR A 15 15.60 2.87 2.46
CA TYR A 15 15.80 3.50 1.14
C TYR A 15 16.12 2.49 0.03
N GLU A 16 17.00 1.51 0.30
CA GLU A 16 17.35 0.45 -0.67
C GLU A 16 16.17 -0.46 -0.99
N ILE A 17 15.32 -0.76 0.00
CA ILE A 17 14.06 -1.50 -0.19
C ILE A 17 13.14 -0.72 -1.13
N GLY A 18 12.94 0.57 -0.87
CA GLY A 18 12.15 1.43 -1.73
C GLY A 18 12.76 1.57 -3.14
N PHE A 19 14.08 1.68 -3.24
CA PHE A 19 14.80 1.73 -4.51
C PHE A 19 14.54 0.46 -5.33
N ALA A 20 14.71 -0.73 -4.74
CA ALA A 20 14.45 -2.00 -5.42
C ALA A 20 12.99 -2.13 -5.88
N HIS A 21 12.02 -1.68 -5.03
CA HIS A 21 10.61 -1.64 -5.38
C HIS A 21 10.36 -0.73 -6.61
N GLY A 22 10.89 0.48 -6.59
CA GLY A 22 10.69 1.45 -7.67
C GLY A 22 11.44 1.09 -8.96
N GLU A 23 12.64 0.47 -8.86
CA GLU A 23 13.43 0.07 -10.02
C GLU A 23 12.78 -1.10 -10.77
N GLN A 24 12.50 -2.18 -10.05
CA GLN A 24 11.93 -3.39 -10.65
C GLN A 24 10.45 -3.22 -10.97
N GLY A 25 9.73 -2.41 -10.18
CA GLY A 25 8.29 -2.14 -10.29
C GLY A 25 7.94 -0.83 -10.96
N ARG A 26 8.85 -0.22 -11.74
CA ARG A 26 8.65 1.11 -12.31
C ARG A 26 7.38 1.24 -13.14
N GLU A 27 7.08 0.25 -13.95
CA GLU A 27 5.87 0.24 -14.80
C GLU A 27 4.61 0.18 -13.95
N GLU A 28 4.62 -0.63 -12.89
CA GLU A 28 3.52 -0.77 -11.94
C GLU A 28 3.31 0.52 -11.14
N VAL A 29 4.39 1.21 -10.74
CA VAL A 29 4.33 2.54 -10.08
C VAL A 29 3.66 3.56 -10.99
N LEU A 30 4.11 3.67 -12.23
CA LEU A 30 3.53 4.60 -13.19
C LEU A 30 2.07 4.28 -13.52
N CYS A 31 1.73 2.98 -13.59
CA CYS A 31 0.35 2.52 -13.76
C CYS A 31 -0.54 2.92 -12.57
N SER A 32 -0.06 2.74 -11.33
CA SER A 32 -0.74 3.20 -10.11
C SER A 32 -1.01 4.70 -10.17
N ILE A 33 0.01 5.51 -10.45
CA ILE A 33 -0.14 6.96 -10.56
C ILE A 33 -1.20 7.33 -11.61
N ALA A 34 -1.13 6.74 -12.79
CA ALA A 34 -2.09 7.03 -13.86
C ALA A 34 -3.54 6.68 -13.48
N THR A 35 -3.73 5.52 -12.83
CA THR A 35 -5.05 5.08 -12.37
C THR A 35 -5.60 5.98 -11.27
N TYR A 36 -4.78 6.34 -10.28
CA TYR A 36 -5.24 7.19 -9.17
C TYR A 36 -5.44 8.65 -9.57
N LYS A 37 -4.71 9.17 -10.56
CA LYS A 37 -5.03 10.46 -11.21
C LYS A 37 -6.44 10.50 -11.74
N GLU A 38 -6.84 9.46 -12.45
CA GLU A 38 -8.20 9.33 -12.99
C GLU A 38 -9.25 9.17 -11.88
N MET A 39 -8.96 8.32 -10.88
CA MET A 39 -9.86 8.09 -9.76
C MET A 39 -10.09 9.35 -8.94
N PHE A 40 -9.06 10.11 -8.61
CA PHE A 40 -9.21 11.36 -7.86
C PHE A 40 -10.04 12.39 -8.62
N LYS A 41 -9.81 12.50 -9.93
CA LYS A 41 -10.62 13.37 -10.78
C LYS A 41 -12.08 12.93 -10.80
N THR A 42 -12.34 11.63 -10.96
CA THR A 42 -13.69 11.09 -11.13
C THR A 42 -14.50 11.10 -9.84
N TYR A 43 -13.91 10.68 -8.72
CA TYR A 43 -14.62 10.47 -7.46
C TYR A 43 -14.56 11.66 -6.51
N ALA A 44 -13.49 12.45 -6.58
CA ALA A 44 -13.28 13.57 -5.67
C ALA A 44 -13.25 14.93 -6.36
N ASN A 45 -13.37 14.98 -7.69
CA ASN A 45 -13.14 16.16 -8.50
C ASN A 45 -11.81 16.85 -8.15
N LEU A 46 -10.78 16.05 -7.87
CA LEU A 46 -9.48 16.47 -7.37
C LEU A 46 -8.41 16.28 -8.44
N GLY A 47 -7.69 17.35 -8.75
CA GLY A 47 -6.51 17.29 -9.62
C GLY A 47 -5.33 16.60 -8.92
N TRP A 48 -4.43 15.99 -9.70
CA TRP A 48 -3.28 15.26 -9.14
C TRP A 48 -2.32 16.17 -8.36
N GLU A 49 -2.05 17.37 -8.84
CA GLU A 49 -1.18 18.33 -8.15
C GLU A 49 -1.75 18.74 -6.79
N GLU A 50 -3.06 18.90 -6.71
CA GLU A 50 -3.73 19.17 -5.44
C GLU A 50 -3.70 17.93 -4.53
N ALA A 51 -3.83 16.71 -5.08
CA ALA A 51 -3.69 15.48 -4.30
C ALA A 51 -2.28 15.35 -3.72
N LYS A 52 -1.24 15.63 -4.50
CA LYS A 52 0.15 15.69 -4.03
C LYS A 52 0.33 16.75 -2.94
N HIS A 53 -0.23 17.93 -3.14
CA HIS A 53 -0.17 18.99 -2.13
C HIS A 53 -0.78 18.54 -0.80
N ARG A 54 -1.96 17.93 -0.84
CA ARG A 54 -2.64 17.39 0.36
C ARG A 54 -1.88 16.25 1.02
N SER A 55 -1.23 15.40 0.25
CA SER A 55 -0.46 14.27 0.79
C SER A 55 0.72 14.71 1.66
N ARG A 56 1.25 15.94 1.47
CA ARG A 56 2.32 16.50 2.31
C ARG A 56 1.95 16.59 3.80
N ALA A 57 0.66 16.73 4.11
CA ALA A 57 0.20 16.77 5.49
C ALA A 57 0.53 15.50 6.28
N TYR A 58 0.76 14.38 5.59
CA TYR A 58 1.07 13.10 6.21
C TYR A 58 2.56 12.88 6.49
N ILE A 59 3.46 13.69 5.92
CA ILE A 59 4.92 13.55 6.10
C ILE A 59 5.29 13.55 7.60
N GLU A 60 4.78 14.52 8.35
CA GLU A 60 5.08 14.63 9.77
C GLU A 60 4.51 13.45 10.57
N HIS A 61 3.31 13.00 10.25
CA HIS A 61 2.69 11.84 10.89
C HIS A 61 3.47 10.56 10.64
N ILE A 62 3.88 10.32 9.40
CA ILE A 62 4.69 9.16 9.02
C ILE A 62 6.06 9.24 9.71
N SER A 63 6.75 10.38 9.64
CA SER A 63 8.07 10.56 10.23
C SER A 63 8.08 10.37 11.75
N ARG A 64 7.02 10.79 12.45
CA ARG A 64 6.89 10.57 13.90
C ARG A 64 6.59 9.13 14.26
N TYR A 65 5.86 8.42 13.39
CA TYR A 65 5.52 7.03 13.62
C TYR A 65 6.73 6.11 13.36
N ASP A 66 7.29 6.23 12.15
CA ASP A 66 8.48 5.50 11.72
C ASP A 66 9.10 6.23 10.52
N SER A 67 10.24 6.88 10.74
CA SER A 67 10.96 7.61 9.70
C SER A 67 11.48 6.72 8.57
N ASP A 68 11.70 5.43 8.83
CA ASP A 68 12.18 4.45 7.87
C ASP A 68 11.17 4.27 6.71
N LEU A 69 9.86 4.34 7.01
CA LEU A 69 8.83 4.24 5.99
C LEU A 69 8.84 5.44 5.03
N LEU A 70 9.26 6.62 5.52
CA LEU A 70 9.44 7.78 4.66
C LEU A 70 10.67 7.63 3.75
N GLU A 71 11.76 7.05 4.27
CA GLU A 71 12.95 6.74 3.45
C GLU A 71 12.64 5.68 2.39
N GLU A 72 11.82 4.68 2.69
CA GLU A 72 11.36 3.71 1.69
C GLU A 72 10.55 4.40 0.58
N ILE A 73 9.61 5.28 0.93
CA ILE A 73 8.85 6.09 -0.04
C ILE A 73 9.79 6.95 -0.90
N ARG A 74 10.85 7.54 -0.32
CA ARG A 74 11.88 8.30 -1.05
C ARG A 74 12.63 7.42 -2.05
N GLY A 75 12.99 6.21 -1.65
CA GLY A 75 13.67 5.24 -2.52
C GLY A 75 12.84 4.91 -3.75
N VAL A 76 11.54 4.61 -3.56
CA VAL A 76 10.61 4.36 -4.67
C VAL A 76 10.56 5.56 -5.63
N ALA A 77 10.35 6.76 -5.10
CA ALA A 77 10.19 7.96 -5.91
C ALA A 77 11.43 8.24 -6.75
N ALA A 78 12.61 8.17 -6.12
CA ALA A 78 13.89 8.53 -6.74
C ALA A 78 14.17 7.69 -7.99
N VAL A 79 14.01 6.38 -7.93
CA VAL A 79 14.35 5.50 -9.05
C VAL A 79 13.22 5.35 -10.07
N ALA A 80 11.96 5.47 -9.65
CA ALA A 80 10.84 5.50 -10.58
C ALA A 80 10.83 6.79 -11.43
N GLY A 81 11.59 7.80 -11.02
CA GLY A 81 11.68 9.11 -11.72
C GLY A 81 10.41 9.95 -11.54
N VAL A 82 9.85 9.91 -10.33
CA VAL A 82 8.66 10.67 -9.93
C VAL A 82 8.95 11.48 -8.67
N GLU A 83 8.06 12.41 -8.31
CA GLU A 83 8.23 13.19 -7.09
C GLU A 83 7.87 12.37 -5.84
N LEU A 84 8.45 12.74 -4.70
CA LEU A 84 8.11 12.15 -3.41
C LEU A 84 6.59 12.17 -3.16
N GLU A 85 5.97 13.28 -3.49
CA GLU A 85 4.55 13.53 -3.33
C GLU A 85 3.66 12.64 -4.21
N ASP A 86 4.17 12.14 -5.34
CA ASP A 86 3.45 11.14 -6.15
C ASP A 86 3.29 9.85 -5.35
N ILE A 87 4.34 9.39 -4.69
CA ILE A 87 4.32 8.17 -3.89
C ILE A 87 3.56 8.37 -2.57
N LEU A 88 3.70 9.54 -1.94
CA LEU A 88 2.90 9.91 -0.77
C LEU A 88 1.40 9.90 -1.08
N ALA A 89 1.00 10.48 -2.23
CA ALA A 89 -0.40 10.50 -2.66
C ALA A 89 -0.96 9.08 -2.90
N LEU A 90 -0.14 8.15 -3.38
CA LEU A 90 -0.54 6.73 -3.49
C LEU A 90 -0.75 6.10 -2.11
N ASN A 91 0.16 6.32 -1.17
CA ASN A 91 0.09 5.73 0.17
C ASN A 91 -0.97 6.38 1.08
N ALA A 92 -1.38 7.62 0.78
CA ALA A 92 -2.46 8.33 1.48
C ALA A 92 -3.73 8.49 0.62
N ARG A 93 -3.91 7.66 -0.40
CA ARG A 93 -4.97 7.83 -1.39
C ARG A 93 -6.39 7.87 -0.81
N SER A 94 -6.64 7.06 0.19
CA SER A 94 -7.94 6.99 0.86
C SER A 94 -8.23 8.26 1.66
N GLU A 95 -7.25 8.73 2.40
CA GLU A 95 -7.32 9.91 3.24
C GLU A 95 -7.45 11.18 2.39
N VAL A 96 -6.70 11.27 1.29
CA VAL A 96 -6.78 12.40 0.35
C VAL A 96 -8.17 12.52 -0.27
N ILE A 97 -8.82 11.40 -0.61
CA ILE A 97 -10.21 11.40 -1.09
C ILE A 97 -11.16 11.83 0.02
N LEU A 98 -11.01 11.33 1.25
CA LEU A 98 -11.86 11.69 2.38
C LEU A 98 -11.76 13.17 2.72
N MET A 99 -10.56 13.77 2.63
CA MET A 99 -10.38 15.24 2.79
C MET A 99 -11.17 16.07 1.78
N SER A 100 -11.55 15.48 0.66
CA SER A 100 -12.39 16.13 -0.35
C SER A 100 -13.89 16.10 -0.02
N GLY A 101 -14.28 15.49 1.09
CA GLY A 101 -15.69 15.25 1.44
C GLY A 101 -16.36 14.20 0.54
N SER A 102 -15.61 13.51 -0.28
CA SER A 102 -16.09 12.49 -1.19
C SER A 102 -16.17 11.14 -0.51
N LYS A 103 -17.14 10.33 -0.92
CA LYS A 103 -17.22 8.93 -0.48
C LYS A 103 -16.34 8.09 -1.39
N MET A 104 -15.51 7.23 -0.79
CA MET A 104 -14.87 6.15 -1.54
C MET A 104 -15.96 5.28 -2.17
N PRO A 105 -15.76 4.80 -3.41
CA PRO A 105 -16.60 3.75 -3.94
C PRO A 105 -16.59 2.56 -2.96
N SER A 106 -17.77 2.10 -2.55
CA SER A 106 -17.86 0.87 -1.76
C SER A 106 -17.66 -0.30 -2.71
N ASP A 107 -16.44 -0.76 -2.85
CA ASP A 107 -16.16 -2.01 -3.54
C ASP A 107 -16.18 -3.15 -2.51
N GLY A 108 -16.77 -4.28 -2.91
CA GLY A 108 -16.97 -5.42 -2.01
C GLY A 108 -15.71 -6.24 -1.88
N CYS A 109 -14.90 -6.01 -0.85
CA CYS A 109 -13.85 -6.94 -0.47
C CYS A 109 -14.39 -7.98 0.51
N THR A 110 -13.93 -9.22 0.40
CA THR A 110 -14.28 -10.30 1.33
C THR A 110 -13.00 -10.91 1.88
N ALA A 111 -12.87 -10.96 3.19
CA ALA A 111 -11.77 -11.65 3.86
C ALA A 111 -12.29 -12.77 4.73
N VAL A 112 -11.49 -13.83 4.84
CA VAL A 112 -11.77 -14.96 5.73
C VAL A 112 -10.51 -15.34 6.50
N ALA A 113 -10.65 -15.57 7.79
CA ALA A 113 -9.64 -16.16 8.64
C ALA A 113 -10.21 -17.45 9.25
N VAL A 114 -9.46 -18.55 9.12
CA VAL A 114 -9.82 -19.85 9.70
C VAL A 114 -8.75 -20.25 10.69
N THR A 115 -9.16 -20.49 11.93
CA THR A 115 -8.22 -20.85 13.01
C THR A 115 -7.81 -22.34 12.93
N PRO A 116 -6.70 -22.72 13.58
CA PRO A 116 -6.17 -24.09 13.54
C PRO A 116 -7.16 -25.18 13.96
N GLU A 117 -8.13 -24.84 14.81
CA GLU A 117 -9.14 -25.78 15.27
C GLU A 117 -10.09 -26.23 14.14
N SER A 118 -10.23 -25.39 13.11
CA SER A 118 -11.15 -25.59 11.99
C SER A 118 -10.46 -26.02 10.70
N THR A 119 -9.13 -26.24 10.72
CA THR A 119 -8.35 -26.71 9.58
C THR A 119 -7.85 -28.14 9.79
N GLN A 120 -7.72 -28.89 8.70
CA GLN A 120 -7.28 -30.29 8.76
C GLN A 120 -5.82 -30.41 9.24
N ASP A 121 -4.98 -29.49 8.81
CA ASP A 121 -3.53 -29.47 9.06
C ASP A 121 -3.12 -28.60 10.25
N ARG A 122 -4.11 -28.07 10.99
CA ARG A 122 -3.90 -27.22 12.16
C ARG A 122 -3.13 -25.93 11.88
N HIS A 123 -3.18 -25.43 10.64
CA HIS A 123 -2.64 -24.10 10.28
C HIS A 123 -3.74 -23.06 10.20
N THR A 124 -3.41 -21.82 10.54
CA THR A 124 -4.28 -20.67 10.26
C THR A 124 -4.30 -20.40 8.77
N ILE A 125 -5.50 -20.26 8.20
CA ILE A 125 -5.68 -19.84 6.81
C ILE A 125 -6.22 -18.42 6.81
N LEU A 126 -5.57 -17.55 6.03
CA LEU A 126 -6.03 -16.20 5.77
C LEU A 126 -6.17 -16.01 4.27
N ALA A 127 -7.34 -15.54 3.81
CA ALA A 127 -7.59 -15.28 2.40
C ALA A 127 -8.43 -14.03 2.19
N GLN A 128 -8.26 -13.39 1.04
CA GLN A 128 -9.02 -12.20 0.67
C GLN A 128 -9.31 -12.16 -0.83
N ASN A 129 -10.55 -11.84 -1.17
CA ASN A 129 -10.89 -11.27 -2.48
C ASN A 129 -10.78 -9.75 -2.38
N TRP A 130 -10.05 -9.17 -3.32
CA TRP A 130 -9.93 -7.72 -3.44
C TRP A 130 -10.62 -7.26 -4.72
N ASP A 131 -11.76 -6.60 -4.56
CA ASP A 131 -12.53 -6.05 -5.67
C ASP A 131 -12.14 -4.59 -5.85
N TRP A 132 -11.59 -4.26 -7.00
CA TRP A 132 -11.08 -2.93 -7.32
C TRP A 132 -11.21 -2.60 -8.80
N LYS A 133 -10.66 -1.47 -9.24
CA LYS A 133 -10.69 -1.06 -10.64
C LYS A 133 -9.91 -2.04 -11.53
N GLY A 134 -10.55 -2.55 -12.57
CA GLY A 134 -9.95 -3.58 -13.44
C GLY A 134 -8.60 -3.17 -14.02
N ARG A 135 -8.40 -1.88 -14.35
CA ARG A 135 -7.11 -1.37 -14.83
C ARG A 135 -5.99 -1.55 -13.80
N GLN A 136 -6.32 -1.51 -12.52
CA GLN A 136 -5.31 -1.59 -11.44
C GLN A 136 -4.63 -2.96 -11.36
N ILE A 137 -5.17 -3.99 -12.00
CA ILE A 137 -4.51 -5.29 -12.09
C ILE A 137 -3.12 -5.19 -12.74
N GLU A 138 -2.90 -4.19 -13.62
CA GLU A 138 -1.61 -3.95 -14.26
C GLU A 138 -0.56 -3.38 -13.30
N ALA A 139 -1.00 -2.80 -12.20
CA ALA A 139 -0.13 -2.24 -11.16
C ALA A 139 0.13 -3.20 -10.00
N VAL A 140 -0.54 -4.36 -9.96
CA VAL A 140 -0.38 -5.34 -8.87
C VAL A 140 0.93 -6.10 -9.01
N LEU A 141 1.61 -6.23 -7.89
CA LEU A 141 2.85 -7.01 -7.75
C LEU A 141 2.91 -7.72 -6.39
N VAL A 142 3.79 -8.69 -6.27
CA VAL A 142 4.17 -9.32 -5.00
C VAL A 142 5.49 -8.72 -4.55
N LEU A 143 5.53 -8.12 -3.37
CA LEU A 143 6.73 -7.54 -2.79
C LEU A 143 7.19 -8.39 -1.60
N LYS A 144 8.41 -8.90 -1.69
CA LYS A 144 9.10 -9.61 -0.62
C LYS A 144 10.16 -8.68 -0.06
N ILE A 145 10.11 -8.40 1.23
CA ILE A 145 11.00 -7.49 1.92
C ILE A 145 11.82 -8.26 2.94
N ILE A 146 13.14 -8.09 2.89
CA ILE A 146 14.08 -8.55 3.91
C ILE A 146 14.73 -7.31 4.51
N GLN A 147 14.43 -7.04 5.76
CA GLN A 147 14.87 -5.83 6.46
C GLN A 147 15.63 -6.18 7.74
N GLN A 148 16.47 -5.24 8.19
CA GLN A 148 17.22 -5.40 9.41
C GLN A 148 16.30 -5.15 10.62
N ASP A 149 16.43 -5.95 11.67
CA ASP A 149 15.75 -5.80 12.98
C ASP A 149 14.20 -5.88 12.96
N LYS A 150 13.60 -6.10 11.80
CA LYS A 150 12.15 -6.30 11.62
C LYS A 150 11.88 -7.62 10.91
N PRO A 151 10.66 -8.19 11.02
CA PRO A 151 10.28 -9.40 10.29
C PRO A 151 10.40 -9.25 8.77
N ALA A 152 10.73 -10.34 8.09
CA ALA A 152 10.60 -10.39 6.64
C ALA A 152 9.12 -10.41 6.24
N ILE A 153 8.78 -9.66 5.18
CA ILE A 153 7.39 -9.47 4.73
C ILE A 153 7.22 -10.05 3.34
N THR A 154 6.07 -10.69 3.11
CA THR A 154 5.57 -10.99 1.77
C THR A 154 4.17 -10.39 1.65
N MET A 155 3.97 -9.49 0.70
CA MET A 155 2.66 -8.86 0.49
C MET A 155 2.30 -8.73 -0.98
N VAL A 156 1.00 -8.76 -1.25
CA VAL A 156 0.43 -8.35 -2.53
C VAL A 156 0.11 -6.87 -2.42
N THR A 157 0.72 -6.07 -3.28
CA THR A 157 0.56 -4.61 -3.28
C THR A 157 0.41 -4.05 -4.69
N GLU A 158 0.28 -2.75 -4.77
CA GLU A 158 0.30 -1.98 -6.02
C GLU A 158 1.62 -1.23 -6.11
N GLY A 159 2.14 -1.06 -7.29
CA GLY A 159 3.40 -0.30 -7.47
C GLY A 159 3.34 1.06 -6.76
N GLY A 160 4.34 1.35 -5.95
CA GLY A 160 4.46 2.57 -5.15
C GLY A 160 3.76 2.55 -3.79
N ILE A 161 2.96 1.52 -3.48
CA ILE A 161 2.30 1.38 -2.16
C ILE A 161 3.12 0.43 -1.30
N ILE A 162 3.65 0.93 -0.17
CA ILE A 162 4.59 0.23 0.68
C ILE A 162 3.97 -0.64 1.78
N GLY A 163 2.64 -0.60 1.95
CA GLY A 163 1.92 -1.41 2.91
C GLY A 163 0.54 -1.80 2.42
N LYS A 164 0.27 -3.11 2.33
CA LYS A 164 -1.01 -3.64 1.90
C LYS A 164 -1.31 -4.99 2.55
N VAL A 165 -1.90 -5.93 1.82
CA VAL A 165 -2.30 -7.25 2.35
C VAL A 165 -1.16 -8.26 2.21
N GLY A 166 -0.89 -9.01 3.25
CA GLY A 166 0.22 -9.94 3.26
C GLY A 166 0.46 -10.60 4.61
N PHE A 167 1.65 -11.10 4.78
CA PHE A 167 2.09 -11.73 6.02
C PHE A 167 3.59 -11.52 6.25
N ASN A 168 4.01 -11.74 7.51
CA ASN A 168 5.41 -11.71 7.89
C ASN A 168 5.88 -13.05 8.46
N ASP A 169 7.18 -13.21 8.62
CA ASP A 169 7.80 -14.42 9.17
C ASP A 169 7.67 -14.54 10.71
N ALA A 170 7.17 -13.51 11.38
CA ALA A 170 6.77 -13.59 12.79
C ALA A 170 5.36 -14.18 13.00
N GLY A 171 4.66 -14.57 11.93
CA GLY A 171 3.34 -15.21 11.98
C GLY A 171 2.15 -14.25 11.96
N ILE A 172 2.36 -12.98 11.61
CA ILE A 172 1.27 -12.00 11.46
C ILE A 172 0.81 -11.95 10.01
N GLY A 173 -0.49 -12.08 9.79
CA GLY A 173 -1.14 -11.90 8.50
C GLY A 173 -2.16 -10.77 8.53
N VAL A 174 -2.29 -10.03 7.43
CA VAL A 174 -3.18 -8.87 7.30
C VAL A 174 -4.03 -8.98 6.05
N CYS A 175 -5.34 -8.80 6.24
CA CYS A 175 -6.31 -8.51 5.19
C CYS A 175 -6.93 -7.14 5.43
N LEU A 176 -7.44 -6.52 4.37
CA LEU A 176 -8.06 -5.20 4.43
C LEU A 176 -9.43 -5.21 3.77
N ASN A 177 -10.46 -4.96 4.57
CA ASN A 177 -11.78 -4.60 4.08
C ASN A 177 -12.03 -3.13 4.44
N ALA A 178 -12.04 -2.26 3.45
CA ALA A 178 -12.23 -0.83 3.68
C ALA A 178 -13.67 -0.52 4.12
N LEU A 179 -13.79 0.19 5.24
CA LEU A 179 -15.06 0.68 5.74
C LEU A 179 -15.14 2.20 5.56
N GLY A 180 -16.28 2.68 5.07
CA GLY A 180 -16.56 4.12 5.05
C GLY A 180 -16.77 4.64 6.45
N THR A 181 -16.06 5.70 6.83
CA THR A 181 -16.23 6.38 8.12
C THR A 181 -16.43 7.86 7.91
N VAL A 182 -17.15 8.47 8.84
CA VAL A 182 -17.20 9.93 9.00
C VAL A 182 -16.22 10.28 10.12
N GLY A 183 -15.12 10.93 9.79
CA GLY A 183 -14.08 11.24 10.77
C GLY A 183 -13.04 12.19 10.23
N ASN A 184 -12.10 12.55 11.10
CA ASN A 184 -10.95 13.33 10.72
C ASN A 184 -9.97 12.46 9.93
N PRO A 185 -9.65 12.77 8.67
CA PRO A 185 -8.66 12.01 7.88
C PRO A 185 -7.21 12.28 8.30
N TYR A 186 -6.98 13.16 9.27
CA TYR A 186 -5.64 13.46 9.76
C TYR A 186 -5.17 12.40 10.75
N GLY A 187 -4.04 11.80 10.45
CA GLY A 187 -3.43 10.73 11.22
C GLY A 187 -2.44 9.95 10.36
N LEU A 188 -2.23 8.69 10.67
CA LEU A 188 -1.44 7.81 9.81
C LEU A 188 -2.30 7.33 8.64
N PRO A 189 -1.80 7.41 7.39
CA PRO A 189 -2.46 6.81 6.26
C PRO A 189 -2.64 5.29 6.44
N LEU A 190 -3.74 4.77 5.94
CA LEU A 190 -4.11 3.36 6.05
C LEU A 190 -2.97 2.42 5.62
N HIS A 191 -2.33 2.71 4.50
CA HIS A 191 -1.24 1.86 3.99
C HIS A 191 -0.01 1.88 4.90
N ILE A 192 0.25 2.97 5.58
CA ILE A 192 1.30 3.08 6.59
C ILE A 192 0.95 2.25 7.84
N VAL A 193 -0.32 2.26 8.25
CA VAL A 193 -0.79 1.41 9.37
C VAL A 193 -0.64 -0.08 9.01
N LEU A 194 -1.06 -0.50 7.80
CA LEU A 194 -0.90 -1.88 7.35
C LEU A 194 0.56 -2.32 7.32
N ARG A 195 1.46 -1.44 6.87
CA ARG A 195 2.89 -1.71 6.91
C ARG A 195 3.40 -1.86 8.35
N GLY A 196 3.01 -0.98 9.24
CA GLY A 196 3.39 -1.08 10.66
C GLY A 196 2.91 -2.36 11.34
N ILE A 197 1.73 -2.88 10.96
CA ILE A 197 1.28 -4.20 11.43
C ILE A 197 2.18 -5.31 10.89
N LEU A 198 2.55 -5.26 9.61
CA LEU A 198 3.46 -6.24 9.00
C LEU A 198 4.90 -6.14 9.53
N ASP A 199 5.32 -4.99 10.03
CA ASP A 199 6.63 -4.78 10.67
C ASP A 199 6.67 -5.26 12.14
N SER A 200 5.52 -5.63 12.73
CA SER A 200 5.42 -6.05 14.13
C SER A 200 5.68 -7.55 14.33
N ARG A 201 5.88 -7.96 15.59
CA ARG A 201 6.12 -9.35 16.02
C ARG A 201 5.06 -9.80 17.00
#